data_733c2e87482b76b5a46470d4d090e050
#
_entry.id   733c2e87482b76b5a46470d4d090e050
#
_cell.length_a   1.000
_cell.length_b   1.000
_cell.length_c   1.000
_cell.angle_alpha   90.00
_cell.angle_beta   90.00
_cell.angle_gamma   90.00
#
_symmetry.space_group_name_H-M   'P 1'
#
loop_
_entity.id
_entity.type
_entity.pdbx_description
1 polymer ?
#
loop_
_entity_poly.entity_id
_entity_poly.type
_entity_poly.pdbx_seq_one_letter_code
_entity_poly.pdbx_strand_id
1 'polypeptide(L)'
;MNWNRVGELLKMYSEGKPIPFKSVTVKLLEDIKMFLLRAPLGGNKKGTVSRNTASTYFAIVKAGVKQAFIDEYLTVDVSAKVKGIPSEDKLRASLTLDEVKRLADTPCESDVLRRASFFSILTGLRHIDIKNLKWKQISQTSNGSWRIDISQIKTKVGAYLPISDQAYAMCGTRPEDEELLVFAGLQNAAWISKPLKKWIEAAGIKKHITFHCFRHSYATLQLELGTDIYTIKSMLGHTNVKTTQIYSHIVDSAKEKAANTIHIDNLQSQQPII
;
A
#
# COMPACT_ATOMS: atom_id res chain seq x y z
N MET A 1 17.38 -0.85 7.85
CA MET A 1 17.41 -2.18 7.20
C MET A 1 17.88 -2.12 5.75
N ASN A 2 17.33 -1.31 4.86
CA ASN A 2 17.80 -1.23 3.46
C ASN A 2 19.23 -0.64 3.31
N TRP A 3 19.64 0.27 4.18
CA TRP A 3 21.00 0.84 4.18
C TRP A 3 22.09 -0.21 4.35
N ASN A 4 21.93 -1.13 5.32
CA ASN A 4 22.89 -2.22 5.54
C ASN A 4 23.01 -3.12 4.31
N ARG A 5 21.85 -3.45 3.69
CA ARG A 5 21.86 -4.27 2.47
C ARG A 5 22.52 -3.57 1.29
N VAL A 6 22.31 -2.27 1.13
CA VAL A 6 23.01 -1.47 0.10
C VAL A 6 24.50 -1.45 0.37
N GLY A 7 24.92 -1.29 1.64
CA GLY A 7 26.34 -1.38 2.02
C GLY A 7 26.98 -2.71 1.68
N GLU A 8 26.28 -3.85 1.94
CA GLU A 8 26.75 -5.18 1.54
C GLU A 8 26.90 -5.30 0.01
N LEU A 9 25.91 -4.80 -0.75
CA LEU A 9 25.96 -4.84 -2.22
C LEU A 9 27.08 -3.96 -2.79
N LEU A 10 27.34 -2.80 -2.20
CA LEU A 10 28.47 -1.95 -2.60
C LEU A 10 29.80 -2.61 -2.29
N LYS A 11 29.94 -3.31 -1.16
CA LYS A 11 31.14 -4.12 -0.85
C LYS A 11 31.31 -5.25 -1.86
N MET A 12 30.25 -5.91 -2.28
CA MET A 12 30.31 -6.93 -3.35
C MET A 12 30.75 -6.31 -4.68
N TYR A 13 30.18 -5.16 -5.06
CA TYR A 13 30.54 -4.45 -6.27
C TYR A 13 32.02 -4.07 -6.31
N SER A 14 32.59 -3.61 -5.19
CA SER A 14 33.98 -3.17 -5.07
C SER A 14 34.96 -4.29 -4.70
N GLU A 15 34.48 -5.54 -4.65
CA GLU A 15 35.29 -6.70 -4.18
C GLU A 15 35.93 -6.47 -2.80
N GLY A 16 35.17 -5.78 -1.93
CA GLY A 16 35.62 -5.43 -0.58
C GLY A 16 36.58 -4.24 -0.50
N LYS A 17 37.00 -3.68 -1.63
CA LYS A 17 37.90 -2.51 -1.65
C LYS A 17 37.14 -1.23 -1.32
N PRO A 18 37.74 -0.28 -0.58
CA PRO A 18 37.12 1.00 -0.33
C PRO A 18 36.92 1.82 -1.63
N ILE A 19 35.80 2.49 -1.78
CA ILE A 19 35.54 3.43 -2.89
C ILE A 19 35.87 4.84 -2.39
N PRO A 20 37.05 5.41 -2.74
CA PRO A 20 37.39 6.75 -2.28
C PRO A 20 36.54 7.81 -2.94
N PHE A 21 36.25 8.90 -2.23
CA PHE A 21 35.39 10.00 -2.77
C PHE A 21 35.88 10.55 -4.09
N LYS A 22 37.19 10.65 -4.30
CA LYS A 22 37.81 11.09 -5.58
C LYS A 22 37.44 10.24 -6.79
N SER A 23 37.00 8.98 -6.58
CA SER A 23 36.57 8.07 -7.66
C SER A 23 35.08 8.12 -7.91
N VAL A 24 34.30 8.87 -7.12
CA VAL A 24 32.85 9.00 -7.30
C VAL A 24 32.57 9.90 -8.50
N THR A 25 32.27 9.26 -9.62
CA THR A 25 31.99 9.88 -10.91
C THR A 25 30.57 9.53 -11.41
N VAL A 26 30.07 10.22 -12.42
CA VAL A 26 28.83 9.86 -13.12
C VAL A 26 28.91 8.41 -13.62
N LYS A 27 30.04 8.03 -14.22
CA LYS A 27 30.27 6.67 -14.73
C LYS A 27 30.16 5.64 -13.62
N LEU A 28 30.81 5.85 -12.48
CA LEU A 28 30.73 4.94 -11.34
C LEU A 28 29.27 4.74 -10.87
N LEU A 29 28.51 5.82 -10.79
CA LEU A 29 27.08 5.72 -10.40
C LEU A 29 26.23 4.97 -11.43
N GLU A 30 26.48 5.15 -12.73
CA GLU A 30 25.82 4.36 -13.77
C GLU A 30 26.22 2.87 -13.70
N ASP A 31 27.49 2.55 -13.44
CA ASP A 31 27.98 1.18 -13.28
C ASP A 31 27.34 0.52 -12.05
N ILE A 32 27.27 1.21 -10.91
CA ILE A 32 26.57 0.73 -9.70
C ILE A 32 25.07 0.52 -10.00
N LYS A 33 24.44 1.42 -10.73
CA LYS A 33 23.04 1.29 -11.14
C LYS A 33 22.81 0.01 -11.96
N MET A 34 23.67 -0.27 -12.92
CA MET A 34 23.62 -1.50 -13.74
C MET A 34 23.87 -2.75 -12.89
N PHE A 35 24.80 -2.71 -11.95
CA PHE A 35 25.03 -3.78 -11.00
C PHE A 35 23.80 -4.06 -10.14
N LEU A 36 23.16 -3.00 -9.59
CA LEU A 36 21.99 -3.15 -8.73
C LEU A 36 20.78 -3.76 -9.46
N LEU A 37 20.63 -3.54 -10.77
CA LEU A 37 19.60 -4.17 -11.58
C LEU A 37 19.75 -5.69 -11.70
N ARG A 38 20.96 -6.21 -11.45
CA ARG A 38 21.32 -7.64 -11.50
C ARG A 38 21.75 -8.18 -10.14
N ALA A 39 21.63 -7.36 -9.08
CA ALA A 39 22.10 -7.71 -7.75
C ALA A 39 21.39 -8.96 -7.20
N PRO A 40 22.11 -9.86 -6.51
CA PRO A 40 21.51 -11.06 -5.95
C PRO A 40 20.53 -10.74 -4.82
N LEU A 41 19.58 -11.63 -4.62
CA LEU A 41 18.74 -11.63 -3.41
C LEU A 41 19.64 -11.90 -2.18
N GLY A 42 19.24 -11.35 -1.02
CA GLY A 42 19.98 -11.58 0.22
C GLY A 42 19.70 -12.95 0.85
N GLY A 43 20.62 -13.39 1.70
CA GLY A 43 20.55 -14.70 2.38
C GLY A 43 20.67 -15.85 1.39
N ASN A 44 20.01 -16.99 1.73
CA ASN A 44 20.07 -18.23 0.91
C ASN A 44 19.08 -18.24 -0.27
N LYS A 45 18.50 -17.09 -0.65
CA LYS A 45 17.53 -17.00 -1.75
C LYS A 45 18.26 -16.94 -3.09
N LYS A 46 17.85 -17.80 -4.03
CA LYS A 46 18.32 -17.76 -5.42
C LYS A 46 17.59 -16.69 -6.22
N GLY A 47 18.29 -16.02 -7.14
CA GLY A 47 17.73 -15.02 -8.05
C GLY A 47 18.25 -13.61 -7.79
N THR A 48 17.69 -12.65 -8.52
CA THR A 48 18.05 -11.24 -8.47
C THR A 48 16.93 -10.39 -7.83
N VAL A 49 17.29 -9.21 -7.36
CA VAL A 49 16.33 -8.25 -6.81
C VAL A 49 15.38 -7.75 -7.92
N SER A 50 14.15 -7.42 -7.54
CA SER A 50 13.21 -6.81 -8.47
C SER A 50 13.66 -5.41 -8.88
N ARG A 51 13.21 -4.93 -10.06
CA ARG A 51 13.50 -3.57 -10.53
C ARG A 51 13.13 -2.49 -9.50
N ASN A 52 11.99 -2.64 -8.83
CA ASN A 52 11.55 -1.70 -7.78
C ASN A 52 12.46 -1.74 -6.54
N THR A 53 12.99 -2.90 -6.20
CA THR A 53 13.99 -3.05 -5.13
C THR A 53 15.30 -2.38 -5.55
N ALA A 54 15.77 -2.61 -6.78
CA ALA A 54 16.96 -1.95 -7.32
C ALA A 54 16.80 -0.42 -7.37
N SER A 55 15.60 0.07 -7.76
CA SER A 55 15.25 1.50 -7.72
C SER A 55 15.41 2.09 -6.31
N THR A 56 14.88 1.39 -5.29
CA THR A 56 15.00 1.79 -3.89
C THR A 56 16.46 1.79 -3.44
N TYR A 57 17.23 0.77 -3.78
CA TYR A 57 18.64 0.67 -3.41
C TYR A 57 19.48 1.77 -4.08
N PHE A 58 19.23 2.03 -5.36
CA PHE A 58 19.92 3.10 -6.06
C PHE A 58 19.56 4.50 -5.52
N ALA A 59 18.31 4.71 -5.10
CA ALA A 59 17.93 5.96 -4.43
C ALA A 59 18.73 6.17 -3.11
N ILE A 60 19.00 5.09 -2.37
CA ILE A 60 19.85 5.14 -1.16
C ILE A 60 21.28 5.50 -1.52
N VAL A 61 21.86 4.91 -2.59
CA VAL A 61 23.20 5.26 -3.07
C VAL A 61 23.28 6.74 -3.43
N LYS A 62 22.31 7.24 -4.21
CA LYS A 62 22.23 8.66 -4.57
C LYS A 62 22.10 9.58 -3.35
N ALA A 63 21.31 9.18 -2.36
CA ALA A 63 21.18 9.95 -1.11
C ALA A 63 22.51 10.02 -0.35
N GLY A 64 23.26 8.92 -0.27
CA GLY A 64 24.59 8.90 0.35
C GLY A 64 25.59 9.78 -0.40
N VAL A 65 25.61 9.74 -1.75
CA VAL A 65 26.49 10.59 -2.56
C VAL A 65 26.10 12.06 -2.44
N LYS A 66 24.81 12.38 -2.40
CA LYS A 66 24.34 13.75 -2.15
C LYS A 66 24.76 14.25 -0.78
N GLN A 67 24.66 13.40 0.26
CA GLN A 67 25.12 13.76 1.60
C GLN A 67 26.61 14.02 1.62
N ALA A 68 27.42 13.19 0.94
CA ALA A 68 28.86 13.42 0.82
C ALA A 68 29.22 14.75 0.13
N PHE A 69 28.39 15.22 -0.82
CA PHE A 69 28.52 16.55 -1.40
C PHE A 69 28.15 17.65 -0.39
N ILE A 70 27.07 17.47 0.37
CA ILE A 70 26.65 18.44 1.42
C ILE A 70 27.71 18.54 2.53
N ASP A 71 28.34 17.41 2.88
CA ASP A 71 29.42 17.33 3.88
C ASP A 71 30.80 17.70 3.30
N GLU A 72 30.87 18.27 2.09
CA GLU A 72 32.05 18.77 1.43
C GLU A 72 33.12 17.73 1.07
N TYR A 73 32.81 16.41 1.18
CA TYR A 73 33.71 15.34 0.68
C TYR A 73 33.78 15.28 -0.86
N LEU A 74 32.78 15.86 -1.54
CA LEU A 74 32.70 15.98 -2.99
C LEU A 74 32.55 17.44 -3.38
N THR A 75 33.29 17.88 -4.39
CA THR A 75 33.23 19.25 -4.92
C THR A 75 32.06 19.49 -5.87
N VAL A 76 31.42 18.42 -6.36
CA VAL A 76 30.30 18.46 -7.30
C VAL A 76 29.23 17.45 -6.87
N ASP A 77 27.97 17.83 -6.93
CA ASP A 77 26.85 16.89 -6.75
C ASP A 77 26.72 15.97 -7.97
N VAL A 78 27.42 14.87 -7.94
CA VAL A 78 27.37 13.84 -8.99
C VAL A 78 26.02 13.13 -8.99
N SER A 79 25.33 13.08 -7.84
CA SER A 79 24.04 12.41 -7.72
C SER A 79 22.95 13.09 -8.57
N ALA A 80 23.02 14.40 -8.73
CA ALA A 80 22.06 15.16 -9.54
C ALA A 80 22.16 14.84 -11.04
N LYS A 81 23.36 14.44 -11.50
CA LYS A 81 23.64 14.17 -12.92
C LYS A 81 23.20 12.80 -13.40
N VAL A 82 22.81 11.89 -12.47
CA VAL A 82 22.41 10.51 -12.79
C VAL A 82 20.93 10.33 -12.55
N LYS A 83 20.20 9.85 -13.57
CA LYS A 83 18.77 9.52 -13.44
C LYS A 83 18.59 8.28 -12.60
N GLY A 84 17.59 8.29 -11.70
CA GLY A 84 17.16 7.12 -10.93
C GLY A 84 16.73 5.95 -11.82
N ILE A 85 16.61 4.76 -11.24
CA ILE A 85 15.98 3.62 -11.91
C ILE A 85 14.46 3.85 -11.87
N PRO A 86 13.76 3.91 -13.01
CA PRO A 86 12.31 4.01 -13.02
C PRO A 86 11.67 2.80 -12.33
N SER A 87 10.73 3.05 -11.44
CA SER A 87 9.90 1.98 -10.86
C SER A 87 8.87 1.48 -11.87
N GLU A 88 8.53 0.20 -11.77
CA GLU A 88 7.42 -0.39 -12.50
C GLU A 88 6.17 -0.35 -11.63
N ASP A 89 5.08 0.18 -12.19
CA ASP A 89 3.78 0.12 -11.54
C ASP A 89 3.24 -1.31 -11.71
N LYS A 90 3.32 -2.11 -10.65
CA LYS A 90 2.70 -3.43 -10.62
C LYS A 90 1.27 -3.28 -10.10
N LEU A 91 0.31 -3.67 -10.93
CA LEU A 91 -1.07 -3.84 -10.49
C LEU A 91 -1.07 -4.82 -9.31
N ARG A 92 -1.55 -4.34 -8.18
CA ARG A 92 -1.67 -5.18 -6.99
C ARG A 92 -2.99 -5.93 -7.06
N ALA A 93 -2.97 -7.20 -6.67
CA ALA A 93 -4.18 -8.00 -6.63
C ALA A 93 -5.19 -7.37 -5.64
N SER A 94 -6.44 -7.29 -6.10
CA SER A 94 -7.60 -6.93 -5.28
C SER A 94 -8.67 -8.00 -5.43
N LEU A 95 -9.54 -8.12 -4.45
CA LEU A 95 -10.70 -8.99 -4.49
C LEU A 95 -11.87 -8.22 -5.12
N THR A 96 -12.63 -8.90 -5.97
CA THR A 96 -13.95 -8.44 -6.42
C THR A 96 -14.97 -8.61 -5.31
N LEU A 97 -16.13 -7.98 -5.43
CA LEU A 97 -17.22 -8.13 -4.45
C LEU A 97 -17.66 -9.60 -4.30
N ASP A 98 -17.71 -10.34 -5.41
CA ASP A 98 -18.09 -11.77 -5.40
C ASP A 98 -17.02 -12.64 -4.74
N GLU A 99 -15.73 -12.31 -4.92
CA GLU A 99 -14.65 -12.98 -4.20
C GLU A 99 -14.70 -12.68 -2.68
N VAL A 100 -15.07 -11.46 -2.29
CA VAL A 100 -15.26 -11.09 -0.88
C VAL A 100 -16.44 -11.86 -0.27
N LYS A 101 -17.55 -12.01 -1.00
CA LYS A 101 -18.71 -12.82 -0.57
C LYS A 101 -18.32 -14.29 -0.37
N ARG A 102 -17.65 -14.91 -1.37
CA ARG A 102 -17.17 -16.28 -1.24
C ARG A 102 -16.22 -16.47 -0.05
N LEU A 103 -15.34 -15.50 0.17
CA LEU A 103 -14.43 -15.52 1.32
C LEU A 103 -15.20 -15.43 2.65
N ALA A 104 -16.30 -14.68 2.70
CA ALA A 104 -17.16 -14.56 3.88
C ALA A 104 -17.85 -15.89 4.22
N ASP A 105 -18.26 -16.64 3.19
CA ASP A 105 -18.93 -17.95 3.34
C ASP A 105 -17.93 -19.09 3.63
N THR A 106 -16.61 -18.84 3.47
CA THR A 106 -15.58 -19.85 3.68
C THR A 106 -15.09 -19.83 5.13
N PRO A 107 -15.12 -20.98 5.85
CA PRO A 107 -14.59 -21.06 7.21
C PRO A 107 -13.10 -20.69 7.29
N CYS A 108 -12.73 -19.92 8.30
CA CYS A 108 -11.35 -19.52 8.60
C CYS A 108 -10.93 -20.13 9.95
N GLU A 109 -9.77 -20.79 10.00
CA GLU A 109 -9.27 -21.41 11.23
C GLU A 109 -9.00 -20.39 12.36
N SER A 110 -8.73 -19.13 12.01
CA SER A 110 -8.46 -18.06 12.97
C SER A 110 -9.54 -17.00 12.89
N ASP A 111 -10.42 -16.94 13.92
CA ASP A 111 -11.47 -15.92 13.99
C ASP A 111 -10.90 -14.50 13.98
N VAL A 112 -9.83 -14.24 14.73
CA VAL A 112 -9.20 -12.91 14.75
C VAL A 112 -8.63 -12.52 13.38
N LEU A 113 -8.05 -13.46 12.63
CA LEU A 113 -7.59 -13.22 11.27
C LEU A 113 -8.77 -12.91 10.35
N ARG A 114 -9.86 -13.67 10.43
CA ARG A 114 -11.08 -13.47 9.65
C ARG A 114 -11.66 -12.08 9.92
N ARG A 115 -11.91 -11.74 11.18
CA ARG A 115 -12.46 -10.43 11.57
C ARG A 115 -11.57 -9.26 11.14
N ALA A 116 -10.27 -9.35 11.40
CA ALA A 116 -9.31 -8.33 10.99
C ALA A 116 -9.23 -8.14 9.46
N SER A 117 -9.36 -9.23 8.70
CA SER A 117 -9.36 -9.19 7.22
C SER A 117 -10.59 -8.46 6.69
N PHE A 118 -11.78 -8.81 7.16
CA PHE A 118 -13.00 -8.09 6.77
C PHE A 118 -13.01 -6.65 7.26
N PHE A 119 -12.49 -6.39 8.45
CA PHE A 119 -12.30 -5.04 8.94
C PHE A 119 -11.42 -4.22 8.01
N SER A 120 -10.32 -4.80 7.48
CA SER A 120 -9.46 -4.15 6.49
C SER A 120 -10.19 -3.92 5.15
N ILE A 121 -11.03 -4.86 4.70
CA ILE A 121 -11.85 -4.72 3.49
C ILE A 121 -12.90 -3.62 3.64
N LEU A 122 -13.44 -3.41 4.84
CA LEU A 122 -14.49 -2.44 5.11
C LEU A 122 -13.99 -1.03 5.48
N THR A 123 -12.74 -0.90 5.95
CA THR A 123 -12.18 0.36 6.45
C THR A 123 -10.97 0.85 5.67
N GLY A 124 -10.31 -0.03 4.93
CA GLY A 124 -9.06 0.27 4.25
C GLY A 124 -7.85 0.39 5.17
N LEU A 125 -7.95 0.11 6.48
CA LEU A 125 -6.84 0.21 7.41
C LEU A 125 -5.74 -0.81 7.10
N ARG A 126 -4.48 -0.44 7.40
CA ARG A 126 -3.34 -1.33 7.23
C ARG A 126 -3.30 -2.37 8.35
N HIS A 127 -2.68 -3.52 8.08
CA HIS A 127 -2.48 -4.56 9.08
C HIS A 127 -1.93 -4.04 10.42
N ILE A 128 -0.92 -3.19 10.37
CA ILE A 128 -0.28 -2.66 11.58
C ILE A 128 -1.22 -1.73 12.37
N ASP A 129 -2.07 -0.97 11.66
CA ASP A 129 -3.03 -0.06 12.28
C ASP A 129 -4.14 -0.88 12.98
N ILE A 130 -4.63 -1.94 12.32
CA ILE A 130 -5.63 -2.88 12.88
C ILE A 130 -5.05 -3.64 14.08
N LYS A 131 -3.82 -4.13 13.96
CA LYS A 131 -3.16 -4.86 15.04
C LYS A 131 -3.00 -4.05 16.32
N ASN A 132 -2.77 -2.76 16.19
CA ASN A 132 -2.54 -1.84 17.32
C ASN A 132 -3.78 -1.05 17.71
N LEU A 133 -4.94 -1.32 17.07
CA LEU A 133 -6.19 -0.61 17.36
C LEU A 133 -6.69 -0.98 18.76
N LYS A 134 -6.92 0.05 19.59
CA LYS A 134 -7.47 -0.08 20.93
C LYS A 134 -8.94 0.33 20.94
N TRP A 135 -9.71 -0.23 21.86
CA TRP A 135 -11.12 0.07 22.01
C TRP A 135 -11.41 1.56 22.28
N LYS A 136 -10.58 2.24 23.05
CA LYS A 136 -10.70 3.68 23.31
C LYS A 136 -10.64 4.57 22.05
N GLN A 137 -10.11 4.04 20.93
CA GLN A 137 -10.04 4.76 19.67
C GLN A 137 -11.33 4.65 18.85
N ILE A 138 -12.26 3.78 19.27
CA ILE A 138 -13.55 3.62 18.60
C ILE A 138 -14.63 4.31 19.41
N SER A 139 -15.31 5.26 18.81
CA SER A 139 -16.38 6.00 19.46
C SER A 139 -17.60 6.11 18.56
N GLN A 140 -18.75 6.33 19.18
CA GLN A 140 -20.00 6.65 18.47
C GLN A 140 -20.18 8.16 18.47
N THR A 141 -20.61 8.70 17.36
CA THR A 141 -20.96 10.11 17.21
C THR A 141 -22.35 10.38 17.78
N SER A 142 -22.71 11.64 18.00
CA SER A 142 -24.05 12.03 18.51
C SER A 142 -25.20 11.56 17.62
N ASN A 143 -24.95 11.32 16.33
CA ASN A 143 -25.95 10.78 15.37
C ASN A 143 -25.94 9.25 15.27
N GLY A 144 -25.22 8.55 16.16
CA GLY A 144 -25.18 7.10 16.22
C GLY A 144 -24.14 6.43 15.29
N SER A 145 -23.43 7.18 14.46
CA SER A 145 -22.44 6.62 13.52
C SER A 145 -21.13 6.28 14.24
N TRP A 146 -20.46 5.20 13.81
CA TRP A 146 -19.17 4.80 14.36
C TRP A 146 -18.00 5.50 13.68
N ARG A 147 -16.96 5.77 14.47
CA ARG A 147 -15.70 6.32 13.96
C ARG A 147 -14.50 5.79 14.72
N ILE A 148 -13.35 5.80 14.05
CA ILE A 148 -12.04 5.52 14.64
C ILE A 148 -11.26 6.82 14.72
N ASP A 149 -10.73 7.13 15.88
CA ASP A 149 -9.76 8.22 16.06
C ASP A 149 -8.37 7.73 15.64
N ILE A 150 -7.87 8.27 14.51
CA ILE A 150 -6.56 7.94 13.94
C ILE A 150 -5.51 9.03 14.21
N SER A 151 -5.81 10.03 15.04
CA SER A 151 -4.92 11.15 15.35
C SER A 151 -3.57 10.70 15.92
N GLN A 152 -3.49 9.51 16.51
CA GLN A 152 -2.26 8.96 17.10
C GLN A 152 -1.32 8.29 16.07
N ILE A 153 -1.74 8.06 14.81
CA ILE A 153 -0.99 7.17 13.91
C ILE A 153 0.00 7.90 13.01
N LYS A 154 -0.13 9.18 12.65
CA LYS A 154 0.94 9.93 11.91
C LYS A 154 0.70 11.40 11.58
N THR A 155 -0.43 12.03 11.88
CA THR A 155 -0.64 13.44 11.56
C THR A 155 -1.23 14.19 12.75
N LYS A 156 -0.64 15.34 13.08
CA LYS A 156 -0.99 16.19 14.24
C LYS A 156 -2.35 16.92 14.15
N VAL A 157 -3.23 16.54 13.26
CA VAL A 157 -4.56 17.12 13.11
C VAL A 157 -5.56 15.99 13.34
N GLY A 158 -6.52 16.20 14.25
CA GLY A 158 -7.53 15.22 14.67
C GLY A 158 -8.29 14.61 13.50
N ALA A 159 -7.68 13.60 12.87
CA ALA A 159 -8.27 12.87 11.78
C ALA A 159 -9.04 11.68 12.35
N TYR A 160 -10.29 11.56 11.98
CA TYR A 160 -11.11 10.39 12.27
C TYR A 160 -11.46 9.65 10.98
N LEU A 161 -11.69 8.36 11.10
CA LEU A 161 -12.17 7.51 10.02
C LEU A 161 -13.59 7.05 10.38
N PRO A 162 -14.63 7.45 9.64
CA PRO A 162 -15.96 6.88 9.82
C PRO A 162 -15.94 5.41 9.39
N ILE A 163 -16.65 4.56 10.13
CA ILE A 163 -16.81 3.15 9.84
C ILE A 163 -18.28 2.75 9.85
N SER A 164 -18.63 1.74 9.06
CA SER A 164 -19.98 1.20 9.01
C SER A 164 -20.28 0.32 10.23
N ASP A 165 -21.57 0.09 10.52
CA ASP A 165 -22.00 -0.87 11.56
C ASP A 165 -21.45 -2.27 11.29
N GLN A 166 -21.35 -2.67 10.02
CA GLN A 166 -20.77 -3.94 9.62
C GLN A 166 -19.27 -4.01 9.96
N ALA A 167 -18.54 -2.91 9.79
CA ALA A 167 -17.13 -2.85 10.22
C ALA A 167 -17.02 -2.89 11.75
N TYR A 168 -17.88 -2.18 12.47
CA TYR A 168 -17.93 -2.23 13.93
C TYR A 168 -18.24 -3.64 14.45
N ALA A 169 -19.15 -4.37 13.82
CA ALA A 169 -19.47 -5.76 14.18
C ALA A 169 -18.23 -6.68 14.07
N MET A 170 -17.26 -6.39 13.19
CA MET A 170 -16.00 -7.15 13.13
C MET A 170 -15.10 -6.92 14.33
N CYS A 171 -15.30 -5.87 15.11
CA CYS A 171 -14.53 -5.62 16.33
C CYS A 171 -14.84 -6.65 17.42
N GLY A 172 -16.07 -7.20 17.44
CA GLY A 172 -16.53 -8.11 18.50
C GLY A 172 -17.12 -7.36 19.69
N THR A 173 -17.14 -8.00 20.85
CA THR A 173 -17.73 -7.42 22.07
C THR A 173 -16.76 -6.42 22.70
N ARG A 174 -17.28 -5.23 23.00
CA ARG A 174 -16.51 -4.18 23.67
C ARG A 174 -16.28 -4.53 25.14
N PRO A 175 -15.04 -4.57 25.62
CA PRO A 175 -14.73 -4.85 27.04
C PRO A 175 -14.91 -3.57 27.87
N GLU A 176 -14.88 -3.70 29.20
CA GLU A 176 -14.84 -2.56 30.13
C GLU A 176 -13.50 -1.81 30.03
N ASP A 177 -12.39 -2.55 29.90
CA ASP A 177 -11.06 -1.98 29.73
C ASP A 177 -10.84 -1.57 28.26
N GLU A 178 -10.99 -0.29 28.00
CA GLU A 178 -10.82 0.29 26.65
C GLU A 178 -9.36 0.38 26.19
N GLU A 179 -8.39 0.13 27.05
CA GLU A 179 -6.97 0.06 26.67
C GLU A 179 -6.62 -1.25 25.94
N LEU A 180 -7.49 -2.25 25.98
CA LEU A 180 -7.30 -3.51 25.31
C LEU A 180 -7.33 -3.36 23.78
N LEU A 181 -6.61 -4.25 23.12
CA LEU A 181 -6.60 -4.33 21.65
C LEU A 181 -7.91 -4.92 21.14
N VAL A 182 -8.49 -4.31 20.11
CA VAL A 182 -9.71 -4.79 19.44
C VAL A 182 -9.48 -6.15 18.79
N PHE A 183 -8.33 -6.34 18.17
CA PHE A 183 -7.93 -7.58 17.50
C PHE A 183 -6.81 -8.28 18.27
N ALA A 184 -7.02 -8.49 19.59
CA ALA A 184 -6.07 -9.19 20.43
C ALA A 184 -5.75 -10.58 19.83
N GLY A 185 -4.47 -10.95 19.80
CA GLY A 185 -4.00 -12.20 19.19
C GLY A 185 -3.72 -12.12 17.67
N LEU A 186 -4.00 -11.00 16.99
CA LEU A 186 -3.61 -10.82 15.60
C LEU A 186 -2.08 -10.80 15.49
N GLN A 187 -1.53 -11.82 14.84
CA GLN A 187 -0.10 -11.98 14.68
C GLN A 187 0.49 -11.04 13.64
N ASN A 188 1.82 -10.95 13.56
CA ASN A 188 2.51 -10.15 12.54
C ASN A 188 2.22 -10.66 11.13
N ALA A 189 2.29 -9.77 10.13
CA ALA A 189 1.99 -10.08 8.74
C ALA A 189 2.77 -11.28 8.17
N ALA A 190 4.00 -11.51 8.63
CA ALA A 190 4.78 -12.67 8.23
C ALA A 190 4.15 -14.00 8.69
N TRP A 191 3.66 -14.06 9.91
CA TRP A 191 3.08 -15.27 10.50
C TRP A 191 1.68 -15.58 9.97
N ILE A 192 0.88 -14.56 9.66
CA ILE A 192 -0.46 -14.77 9.09
C ILE A 192 -0.44 -15.14 7.60
N SER A 193 0.69 -15.04 6.90
CA SER A 193 0.76 -15.27 5.46
C SER A 193 0.35 -16.68 5.06
N LYS A 194 0.76 -17.70 5.82
CA LYS A 194 0.44 -19.11 5.53
C LYS A 194 -1.04 -19.43 5.82
N PRO A 195 -1.60 -19.14 7.00
CA PRO A 195 -3.02 -19.34 7.26
C PRO A 195 -3.93 -18.53 6.34
N LEU A 196 -3.56 -17.28 6.01
CA LEU A 196 -4.28 -16.47 5.04
C LEU A 196 -4.33 -17.14 3.66
N LYS A 197 -3.18 -17.59 3.15
CA LYS A 197 -3.10 -18.28 1.87
C LYS A 197 -4.03 -19.50 1.85
N LYS A 198 -4.00 -20.35 2.89
CA LYS A 198 -4.87 -21.52 3.00
C LYS A 198 -6.35 -21.14 2.93
N TRP A 199 -6.76 -20.10 3.64
CA TRP A 199 -8.14 -19.62 3.63
C TRP A 199 -8.57 -19.05 2.27
N ILE A 200 -7.73 -18.27 1.60
CA ILE A 200 -7.96 -17.73 0.25
C ILE A 200 -8.12 -18.87 -0.79
N GLU A 201 -7.26 -19.89 -0.70
CA GLU A 201 -7.33 -21.07 -1.59
C GLU A 201 -8.62 -21.89 -1.34
N ALA A 202 -9.02 -22.06 -0.06
CA ALA A 202 -10.27 -22.71 0.30
C ALA A 202 -11.51 -21.98 -0.23
N ALA A 203 -11.46 -20.64 -0.36
CA ALA A 203 -12.51 -19.84 -0.99
C ALA A 203 -12.52 -19.93 -2.54
N GLY A 204 -11.66 -20.75 -3.14
CA GLY A 204 -11.54 -20.89 -4.59
C GLY A 204 -10.95 -19.64 -5.28
N ILE A 205 -10.23 -18.80 -4.55
CA ILE A 205 -9.62 -17.57 -5.07
C ILE A 205 -8.20 -17.90 -5.55
N LYS A 206 -7.95 -17.79 -6.85
CA LYS A 206 -6.66 -18.13 -7.49
C LYS A 206 -5.62 -17.00 -7.41
N LYS A 207 -6.03 -15.78 -7.01
CA LYS A 207 -5.15 -14.62 -6.88
C LYS A 207 -4.22 -14.77 -5.68
N HIS A 208 -2.99 -14.29 -5.82
CA HIS A 208 -2.07 -14.18 -4.68
C HIS A 208 -2.47 -13.01 -3.79
N ILE A 209 -3.22 -13.29 -2.74
CA ILE A 209 -3.72 -12.30 -1.79
C ILE A 209 -2.84 -12.29 -0.54
N THR A 210 -2.31 -11.12 -0.21
CA THR A 210 -1.68 -10.80 1.07
C THR A 210 -2.62 -9.95 1.89
N PHE A 211 -2.38 -9.79 3.19
CA PHE A 211 -3.25 -8.94 4.02
C PHE A 211 -3.37 -7.51 3.48
N HIS A 212 -2.30 -6.99 2.87
CA HIS A 212 -2.33 -5.64 2.27
C HIS A 212 -3.27 -5.54 1.04
N CYS A 213 -3.55 -6.67 0.38
CA CYS A 213 -4.51 -6.72 -0.72
C CYS A 213 -5.93 -6.38 -0.28
N PHE A 214 -6.31 -6.62 0.98
CA PHE A 214 -7.63 -6.24 1.50
C PHE A 214 -7.85 -4.73 1.47
N ARG A 215 -6.82 -3.95 1.83
CA ARG A 215 -6.86 -2.49 1.68
C ARG A 215 -6.92 -2.05 0.20
N HIS A 216 -6.28 -2.80 -0.71
CA HIS A 216 -6.44 -2.55 -2.14
C HIS A 216 -7.86 -2.87 -2.60
N SER A 217 -8.43 -3.98 -2.12
CA SER A 217 -9.82 -4.34 -2.40
C SER A 217 -10.80 -3.27 -1.92
N TYR A 218 -10.59 -2.72 -0.71
CA TYR A 218 -11.37 -1.57 -0.25
C TYR A 218 -11.34 -0.42 -1.25
N ALA A 219 -10.15 0.02 -1.67
CA ALA A 219 -10.02 1.14 -2.61
C ALA A 219 -10.67 0.86 -3.97
N THR A 220 -10.46 -0.36 -4.50
CA THR A 220 -11.01 -0.82 -5.76
C THR A 220 -12.55 -0.85 -5.72
N LEU A 221 -13.11 -1.50 -4.69
CA LEU A 221 -14.56 -1.62 -4.52
C LEU A 221 -15.23 -0.26 -4.31
N GLN A 222 -14.61 0.65 -3.54
CA GLN A 222 -15.12 2.00 -3.36
C GLN A 222 -15.18 2.78 -4.69
N LEU A 223 -14.15 2.66 -5.53
CA LEU A 223 -14.14 3.28 -6.86
C LEU A 223 -15.22 2.67 -7.79
N GLU A 224 -15.35 1.34 -7.80
CA GLU A 224 -16.37 0.64 -8.59
C GLU A 224 -17.78 1.04 -8.17
N LEU A 225 -17.99 1.34 -6.88
CA LEU A 225 -19.26 1.82 -6.32
C LEU A 225 -19.48 3.33 -6.50
N GLY A 226 -18.52 4.05 -7.11
CA GLY A 226 -18.66 5.46 -7.47
C GLY A 226 -18.15 6.46 -6.44
N THR A 227 -17.45 6.00 -5.38
CA THR A 227 -16.77 6.91 -4.45
C THR A 227 -15.61 7.63 -5.16
N ASP A 228 -15.55 8.95 -5.02
CA ASP A 228 -14.51 9.74 -5.66
C ASP A 228 -13.11 9.45 -5.10
N ILE A 229 -12.09 9.63 -5.94
CA ILE A 229 -10.71 9.27 -5.61
C ILE A 229 -10.11 10.10 -4.47
N TYR A 230 -10.56 11.35 -4.26
CA TYR A 230 -10.05 12.22 -3.20
C TYR A 230 -10.63 11.79 -1.84
N THR A 231 -11.90 11.39 -1.80
CA THR A 231 -12.52 10.77 -0.64
C THR A 231 -11.80 9.49 -0.26
N ILE A 232 -11.54 8.59 -1.21
CA ILE A 232 -10.79 7.35 -0.96
C ILE A 232 -9.37 7.66 -0.48
N LYS A 233 -8.68 8.63 -1.10
CA LYS A 233 -7.36 9.10 -0.65
C LYS A 233 -7.40 9.53 0.81
N SER A 234 -8.40 10.34 1.19
CA SER A 234 -8.59 10.82 2.56
C SER A 234 -8.82 9.66 3.52
N MET A 235 -9.75 8.75 3.23
CA MET A 235 -10.06 7.58 4.05
C MET A 235 -8.86 6.64 4.21
N LEU A 236 -8.04 6.50 3.17
CA LEU A 236 -6.81 5.72 3.23
C LEU A 236 -5.65 6.45 3.93
N GLY A 237 -5.76 7.76 4.22
CA GLY A 237 -4.67 8.55 4.78
C GLY A 237 -3.45 8.61 3.84
N HIS A 238 -3.66 8.69 2.52
CA HIS A 238 -2.59 8.86 1.56
C HIS A 238 -2.19 10.33 1.44
N THR A 239 -0.93 10.66 1.71
CA THR A 239 -0.40 12.02 1.54
C THR A 239 -0.31 12.42 0.08
N ASN A 240 -0.06 11.48 -0.84
CA ASN A 240 0.07 11.73 -2.28
C ASN A 240 -1.02 11.02 -3.08
N VAL A 241 -1.70 11.77 -3.97
CA VAL A 241 -2.74 11.24 -4.88
C VAL A 241 -2.18 10.15 -5.81
N LYS A 242 -0.91 10.26 -6.23
CA LYS A 242 -0.26 9.23 -7.06
C LYS A 242 -0.36 7.83 -6.47
N THR A 243 -0.39 7.71 -5.14
CA THR A 243 -0.56 6.42 -4.46
C THR A 243 -1.97 5.83 -4.67
N THR A 244 -2.96 6.68 -4.97
CA THR A 244 -4.34 6.27 -5.26
C THR A 244 -4.59 6.14 -6.76
N GLN A 245 -3.80 6.83 -7.60
CA GLN A 245 -3.89 6.76 -9.07
C GLN A 245 -3.56 5.37 -9.65
N ILE A 246 -2.94 4.47 -8.87
CA ILE A 246 -2.76 3.07 -9.29
C ILE A 246 -4.08 2.36 -9.58
N TYR A 247 -5.21 2.91 -9.11
CA TYR A 247 -6.56 2.42 -9.37
C TYR A 247 -7.24 3.12 -10.56
N SER A 248 -6.54 4.02 -11.28
CA SER A 248 -7.13 4.82 -12.37
C SER A 248 -7.69 4.00 -13.53
N HIS A 249 -7.19 2.77 -13.73
CA HIS A 249 -7.71 1.85 -14.75
C HIS A 249 -9.17 1.41 -14.47
N ILE A 250 -9.68 1.57 -13.23
CA ILE A 250 -11.07 1.29 -12.84
C ILE A 250 -11.98 2.48 -13.19
N VAL A 251 -11.39 3.66 -13.41
CA VAL A 251 -12.12 4.90 -13.71
C VAL A 251 -12.79 4.84 -15.10
N ASP A 252 -12.39 3.92 -15.99
CA ASP A 252 -13.00 3.84 -17.33
C ASP A 252 -14.47 3.40 -17.26
N SER A 253 -14.84 2.49 -16.36
CA SER A 253 -16.26 2.17 -16.11
C SER A 253 -17.03 3.32 -15.44
N ALA A 254 -16.34 4.14 -14.64
CA ALA A 254 -16.93 5.35 -14.06
C ALA A 254 -17.14 6.46 -15.10
N LYS A 255 -16.30 6.55 -16.14
CA LYS A 255 -16.49 7.47 -17.26
C LYS A 255 -17.76 7.16 -18.05
N GLU A 256 -18.03 5.88 -18.32
CA GLU A 256 -19.27 5.46 -18.99
C GLU A 256 -20.51 5.82 -18.15
N LYS A 257 -20.46 5.56 -16.84
CA LYS A 257 -21.55 5.97 -15.94
C LYS A 257 -21.71 7.49 -15.90
N ALA A 258 -20.61 8.24 -15.81
CA ALA A 258 -20.63 9.69 -15.79
C ALA A 258 -21.19 10.28 -17.09
N ALA A 259 -20.83 9.71 -18.24
CA ALA A 259 -21.35 10.12 -19.54
C ALA A 259 -22.88 9.95 -19.64
N ASN A 260 -23.43 8.95 -18.96
CA ASN A 260 -24.87 8.65 -18.93
C ASN A 260 -25.60 9.29 -17.75
N THR A 261 -24.93 10.02 -16.87
CA THR A 261 -25.55 10.64 -15.67
C THR A 261 -26.38 11.87 -16.04
N ILE A 262 -25.95 12.62 -17.07
CA ILE A 262 -26.71 13.79 -17.54
C ILE A 262 -27.66 13.31 -18.61
N HIS A 263 -28.94 13.24 -18.25
CA HIS A 263 -30.02 12.95 -19.18
C HIS A 263 -30.91 14.20 -19.29
N ILE A 264 -31.16 14.64 -20.51
CA ILE A 264 -32.04 15.79 -20.77
C ILE A 264 -33.28 15.26 -21.47
N ASP A 265 -34.42 15.26 -20.77
CA ASP A 265 -35.69 14.87 -21.34
C ASP A 265 -36.04 15.82 -22.48
N ASN A 266 -36.54 15.27 -23.59
CA ASN A 266 -36.94 16.02 -24.80
C ASN A 266 -35.81 16.64 -25.65
N LEU A 267 -34.56 16.21 -25.49
CA LEU A 267 -33.50 16.56 -26.45
C LEU A 267 -33.70 15.74 -27.74
N GLN A 268 -34.56 16.25 -28.65
CA GLN A 268 -34.67 15.67 -29.98
C GLN A 268 -33.49 16.09 -30.84
N SER A 269 -32.81 15.11 -31.46
CA SER A 269 -31.85 15.42 -32.51
C SER A 269 -32.58 16.14 -33.64
N GLN A 270 -32.26 17.42 -33.88
CA GLN A 270 -32.69 18.07 -35.11
C GLN A 270 -32.08 17.32 -36.27
N GLN A 271 -32.89 16.66 -37.09
CA GLN A 271 -32.42 16.09 -38.35
C GLN A 271 -31.84 17.22 -39.20
N PRO A 272 -30.68 17.03 -39.86
CA PRO A 272 -30.19 18.04 -40.77
C PRO A 272 -31.24 18.27 -41.86
N ILE A 273 -31.67 19.53 -42.02
CA ILE A 273 -32.47 19.97 -43.16
C ILE A 273 -31.59 19.78 -44.38
N ILE A 274 -31.93 18.81 -45.25
CA ILE A 274 -31.33 18.56 -46.54
C ILE A 274 -31.75 19.66 -47.52
#